data_3d2b58d1ba492e7ec10753e33a8ac1a8
#
_entry.id   3d2b58d1ba492e7ec10753e33a8ac1a8
#
_cell.length_a   1.000
_cell.length_b   1.000
_cell.length_c   1.000
_cell.angle_alpha   90.00
_cell.angle_beta   90.00
_cell.angle_gamma   90.00
#
_symmetry.space_group_name_H-M   'P 1'
#
loop_
_entity.id
_entity.type
_entity.pdbx_description
1 polymer ?
#
loop_
_entity_poly.entity_id
_entity_poly.type
_entity_poly.pdbx_seq_one_letter_code
_entity_poly.pdbx_strand_id
1 'polypeptide(L)'
;YNRRFFRGRDDVKPAPKVYAIMESNDIEKNHLQFFGTSMPETERTKAEKQIKYLLQTFVDAREYGSILNVDVCDWELLDRFVNDLNDNGQVTFESLGSEETHEKLQGLIKIAKVMSKKYDAVVINPPYMGASGMISTMIEFIKQNYNNGKSDLFSVFMLKVARMLKNNGYASMMTSYTWMYLTSFSKLRGEMLE
;
A
#
# COMPACT_ATOMS: atom_id res chain seq x y z
N TYR A 1 27.66 -11.73 2.14
CA TYR A 1 28.11 -10.61 3.02
C TYR A 1 27.46 -10.64 4.40
N ASN A 2 26.22 -11.14 4.54
CA ASN A 2 25.49 -11.12 5.82
C ASN A 2 25.78 -12.30 6.77
N ARG A 3 26.54 -13.32 6.35
CA ARG A 3 26.84 -14.49 7.21
C ARG A 3 27.70 -14.18 8.43
N ARG A 4 28.47 -13.08 8.44
CA ARG A 4 29.34 -12.71 9.57
C ARG A 4 28.63 -11.93 10.68
N PHE A 5 27.56 -11.19 10.37
CA PHE A 5 26.84 -10.37 11.35
C PHE A 5 25.95 -11.20 12.29
N PHE A 6 25.49 -12.38 11.83
CA PHE A 6 24.59 -13.27 12.56
C PHE A 6 25.25 -14.54 13.11
N ARG A 7 26.59 -14.63 13.06
CA ARG A 7 27.30 -15.74 13.71
C ARG A 7 27.22 -15.61 15.22
N GLY A 8 26.38 -16.42 15.86
CA GLY A 8 26.28 -16.54 17.31
C GLY A 8 24.92 -16.21 17.94
N ARG A 9 23.89 -15.89 17.11
CA ARG A 9 22.51 -15.75 17.56
C ARG A 9 21.59 -16.53 16.64
N ASP A 10 21.54 -17.85 16.84
CA ASP A 10 20.66 -18.73 16.07
C ASP A 10 19.16 -18.51 16.35
N ASP A 11 18.86 -17.81 17.42
CA ASP A 11 17.52 -17.52 17.95
C ASP A 11 16.86 -16.24 17.36
N VAL A 12 17.62 -15.38 16.63
CA VAL A 12 17.09 -14.13 16.08
C VAL A 12 17.55 -13.93 14.64
N LYS A 13 17.18 -14.83 13.74
CA LYS A 13 17.28 -14.55 12.30
C LYS A 13 15.99 -13.80 11.89
N PRO A 14 16.03 -12.47 11.66
CA PRO A 14 14.87 -11.77 11.13
C PRO A 14 14.54 -12.34 9.75
N ALA A 15 13.44 -13.08 9.65
CA ALA A 15 12.95 -13.53 8.37
C ALA A 15 12.51 -12.31 7.55
N PRO A 16 12.95 -12.16 6.29
CA PRO A 16 12.48 -11.10 5.44
C PRO A 16 10.98 -11.24 5.22
N LYS A 17 10.24 -10.14 5.40
CA LYS A 17 8.81 -10.10 5.10
C LYS A 17 8.64 -9.61 3.67
N VAL A 18 8.17 -10.48 2.80
CA VAL A 18 7.88 -10.17 1.39
C VAL A 18 6.38 -9.97 1.23
N TYR A 19 6.00 -8.91 0.54
CA TYR A 19 4.62 -8.57 0.26
C TYR A 19 4.43 -8.34 -1.24
N ALA A 20 3.35 -8.86 -1.80
CA ALA A 20 2.91 -8.57 -3.15
C ALA A 20 1.70 -7.64 -3.11
N ILE A 21 1.61 -6.71 -4.07
CA ILE A 21 0.43 -5.85 -4.19
C ILE A 21 -0.78 -6.72 -4.58
N MET A 22 -1.87 -6.51 -3.86
CA MET A 22 -3.17 -7.14 -4.13
C MET A 22 -4.11 -6.11 -4.76
N GLU A 23 -5.05 -6.59 -5.54
CA GLU A 23 -6.14 -5.81 -6.11
C GLU A 23 -7.44 -6.11 -5.37
N SER A 24 -8.34 -5.14 -5.40
CA SER A 24 -9.67 -5.27 -4.82
C SER A 24 -10.75 -5.59 -5.84
N ASN A 25 -10.39 -5.70 -7.14
CA ASN A 25 -11.33 -5.88 -8.24
C ASN A 25 -12.23 -7.10 -8.07
N ASP A 26 -11.66 -8.19 -7.55
CA ASP A 26 -12.36 -9.47 -7.36
C ASP A 26 -12.98 -9.61 -5.95
N ILE A 27 -13.12 -8.51 -5.21
CA ILE A 27 -13.75 -8.52 -3.88
C ILE A 27 -15.21 -8.12 -3.98
N GLU A 28 -16.09 -9.07 -3.65
CA GLU A 28 -17.55 -8.88 -3.70
C GLU A 28 -18.02 -7.93 -2.59
N LYS A 29 -18.38 -6.69 -2.97
CA LYS A 29 -18.80 -5.66 -2.02
C LYS A 29 -20.08 -6.02 -1.26
N ASN A 30 -20.94 -6.83 -1.86
CA ASN A 30 -22.19 -7.27 -1.24
C ASN A 30 -21.93 -8.19 -0.03
N HIS A 31 -20.78 -8.88 0.00
CA HIS A 31 -20.42 -9.74 1.12
C HIS A 31 -20.09 -8.94 2.40
N LEU A 32 -19.84 -7.62 2.30
CA LEU A 32 -19.55 -6.80 3.49
C LEU A 32 -20.68 -6.82 4.52
N GLN A 33 -21.92 -7.07 4.12
CA GLN A 33 -23.05 -7.19 5.03
C GLN A 33 -22.96 -8.37 6.03
N PHE A 34 -22.14 -9.38 5.70
CA PHE A 34 -21.95 -10.55 6.56
C PHE A 34 -20.86 -10.36 7.62
N PHE A 35 -20.11 -9.26 7.55
CA PHE A 35 -19.04 -8.95 8.49
C PHE A 35 -19.49 -7.96 9.57
N GLY A 36 -18.86 -8.04 10.74
CA GLY A 36 -19.10 -7.13 11.85
C GLY A 36 -20.54 -7.19 12.42
N THR A 37 -21.22 -8.30 12.28
CA THR A 37 -22.65 -8.43 12.67
C THR A 37 -22.88 -8.41 14.18
N SER A 38 -21.87 -8.80 14.97
CA SER A 38 -21.90 -8.75 16.44
C SER A 38 -21.37 -7.43 16.99
N MET A 39 -20.85 -6.54 16.12
CA MET A 39 -20.27 -5.26 16.54
C MET A 39 -21.35 -4.20 16.79
N PRO A 40 -21.06 -3.23 17.69
CA PRO A 40 -21.91 -2.03 17.81
C PRO A 40 -22.04 -1.31 16.46
N GLU A 41 -23.24 -0.83 16.14
CA GLU A 41 -23.56 -0.21 14.85
C GLU A 41 -22.63 0.95 14.48
N THR A 42 -22.20 1.74 15.46
CA THR A 42 -21.27 2.86 15.26
C THR A 42 -19.88 2.40 14.84
N GLU A 43 -19.38 1.32 15.46
CA GLU A 43 -18.08 0.74 15.12
C GLU A 43 -18.14 0.04 13.76
N ARG A 44 -19.20 -0.69 13.50
CA ARG A 44 -19.46 -1.35 12.23
C ARG A 44 -19.49 -0.37 11.08
N THR A 45 -20.26 0.70 11.20
CA THR A 45 -20.33 1.78 10.18
C THR A 45 -18.96 2.41 9.94
N LYS A 46 -18.16 2.65 11.00
CA LYS A 46 -16.81 3.18 10.89
C LYS A 46 -15.90 2.20 10.13
N ALA A 47 -15.97 0.91 10.46
CA ALA A 47 -15.17 -0.14 9.80
C ALA A 47 -15.54 -0.27 8.32
N GLU A 48 -16.83 -0.33 8.00
CA GLU A 48 -17.30 -0.40 6.61
C GLU A 48 -16.83 0.78 5.77
N LYS A 49 -16.84 1.99 6.32
CA LYS A 49 -16.34 3.18 5.62
C LYS A 49 -14.85 3.04 5.29
N GLN A 50 -14.05 2.53 6.21
CA GLN A 50 -12.61 2.32 5.99
C GLN A 50 -12.35 1.16 5.02
N ILE A 51 -13.10 0.06 5.09
CA ILE A 51 -13.02 -1.02 4.10
C ILE A 51 -13.37 -0.50 2.70
N LYS A 52 -14.45 0.25 2.55
CA LYS A 52 -14.84 0.84 1.27
C LYS A 52 -13.74 1.76 0.71
N TYR A 53 -13.09 2.55 1.56
CA TYR A 53 -11.91 3.34 1.20
C TYR A 53 -10.77 2.46 0.68
N LEU A 54 -10.42 1.38 1.40
CA LEU A 54 -9.36 0.46 0.96
C LEU A 54 -9.73 -0.22 -0.37
N LEU A 55 -10.96 -0.71 -0.50
CA LEU A 55 -11.44 -1.31 -1.74
C LEU A 55 -11.34 -0.36 -2.94
N GLN A 56 -11.61 0.92 -2.72
CA GLN A 56 -11.48 1.93 -3.77
C GLN A 56 -10.00 2.26 -4.08
N THR A 57 -9.16 2.33 -3.07
CA THR A 57 -7.72 2.64 -3.22
C THR A 57 -6.98 1.53 -3.97
N PHE A 58 -7.40 0.27 -3.81
CA PHE A 58 -6.72 -0.89 -4.39
C PHE A 58 -7.38 -1.40 -5.69
N VAL A 59 -8.29 -0.63 -6.30
CA VAL A 59 -8.74 -0.92 -7.67
C VAL A 59 -7.55 -0.79 -8.62
N ASP A 60 -7.34 -1.79 -9.46
CA ASP A 60 -6.23 -1.88 -10.43
C ASP A 60 -4.85 -1.62 -9.79
N ALA A 61 -4.70 -1.99 -8.52
CA ALA A 61 -3.52 -1.63 -7.72
C ALA A 61 -2.20 -2.20 -8.28
N ARG A 62 -2.24 -3.27 -9.06
CA ARG A 62 -1.04 -3.83 -9.71
C ARG A 62 -0.46 -2.91 -10.77
N GLU A 63 -1.28 -2.10 -11.41
CA GLU A 63 -0.82 -1.10 -12.39
C GLU A 63 0.03 -0.02 -11.71
N TYR A 64 -0.35 0.38 -10.50
CA TYR A 64 0.34 1.44 -9.75
C TYR A 64 1.45 0.89 -8.83
N GLY A 65 1.31 -0.33 -8.38
CA GLY A 65 2.28 -0.96 -7.49
C GLY A 65 2.46 -0.19 -6.18
N SER A 66 3.68 -0.11 -5.71
CA SER A 66 4.00 0.51 -4.42
C SER A 66 3.96 2.05 -4.40
N ILE A 67 3.66 2.72 -5.52
CA ILE A 67 3.45 4.18 -5.53
C ILE A 67 2.06 4.59 -5.01
N LEU A 68 1.13 3.65 -4.82
CA LEU A 68 -0.15 3.91 -4.18
C LEU A 68 0.04 4.55 -2.80
N ASN A 69 -0.76 5.57 -2.50
CA ASN A 69 -0.82 6.16 -1.17
C ASN A 69 -1.97 5.53 -0.39
N VAL A 70 -1.66 5.05 0.79
CA VAL A 70 -2.63 4.44 1.70
C VAL A 70 -2.63 5.21 3.01
N ASP A 71 -3.78 5.74 3.40
CA ASP A 71 -3.92 6.44 4.66
C ASP A 71 -3.97 5.47 5.84
N VAL A 72 -3.63 5.96 7.01
CA VAL A 72 -3.70 5.18 8.24
C VAL A 72 -5.17 4.94 8.59
N CYS A 73 -5.53 3.66 8.72
CA CYS A 73 -6.84 3.20 9.18
C CYS A 73 -6.75 2.70 10.63
N ASP A 74 -7.90 2.46 11.22
CA ASP A 74 -8.02 1.79 12.52
C ASP A 74 -7.88 0.28 12.31
N TRP A 75 -6.64 -0.19 12.27
CA TRP A 75 -6.30 -1.57 11.91
C TRP A 75 -6.90 -2.61 12.85
N GLU A 76 -7.01 -2.28 14.15
CA GLU A 76 -7.62 -3.18 15.14
C GLU A 76 -9.14 -3.30 14.92
N LEU A 77 -9.78 -2.20 14.58
CA LEU A 77 -11.18 -2.18 14.21
C LEU A 77 -11.44 -2.99 12.94
N LEU A 78 -10.58 -2.83 11.92
CA LEU A 78 -10.70 -3.58 10.67
C LEU A 78 -10.45 -5.07 10.85
N ASP A 79 -9.45 -5.44 11.64
CA ASP A 79 -9.17 -6.84 11.97
C ASP A 79 -10.37 -7.47 12.71
N ARG A 80 -10.99 -6.75 13.67
CA ARG A 80 -12.20 -7.24 14.37
C ARG A 80 -13.38 -7.37 13.41
N PHE A 81 -13.60 -6.37 12.54
CA PHE A 81 -14.71 -6.38 11.58
C PHE A 81 -14.63 -7.55 10.62
N VAL A 82 -13.46 -7.82 10.05
CA VAL A 82 -13.29 -8.91 9.08
C VAL A 82 -13.33 -10.29 9.77
N ASN A 83 -12.87 -10.40 11.01
CA ASN A 83 -12.91 -11.67 11.76
C ASN A 83 -14.28 -11.94 12.39
N ASP A 84 -15.19 -10.98 12.44
CA ASP A 84 -16.57 -11.15 12.87
C ASP A 84 -17.45 -11.52 11.65
N LEU A 85 -17.20 -12.68 11.08
CA LEU A 85 -17.99 -13.26 10.01
C LEU A 85 -19.15 -14.07 10.62
N ASN A 86 -20.38 -13.67 10.30
CA ASN A 86 -21.55 -14.39 10.74
C ASN A 86 -21.75 -15.66 9.91
N ASP A 87 -21.23 -16.76 10.43
CA ASP A 87 -21.51 -18.10 9.90
C ASP A 87 -22.67 -18.72 10.71
N ASN A 88 -23.90 -18.33 10.39
CA ASN A 88 -25.10 -18.88 11.02
C ASN A 88 -25.35 -20.37 10.68
N GLY A 89 -24.36 -21.08 10.12
CA GLY A 89 -24.46 -22.49 9.77
C GLY A 89 -25.43 -22.78 8.61
N GLN A 90 -26.11 -21.77 8.08
CA GLN A 90 -26.92 -21.85 6.87
C GLN A 90 -26.20 -21.13 5.74
N VAL A 91 -25.56 -21.91 4.87
CA VAL A 91 -25.03 -21.40 3.62
C VAL A 91 -26.22 -20.96 2.76
N THR A 92 -26.44 -19.66 2.68
CA THR A 92 -27.37 -19.07 1.72
C THR A 92 -26.67 -18.84 0.40
N PHE A 93 -27.42 -18.73 -0.67
CA PHE A 93 -26.85 -18.40 -1.99
C PHE A 93 -26.11 -17.05 -1.98
N GLU A 94 -26.52 -16.14 -1.09
CA GLU A 94 -25.90 -14.81 -0.91
C GLU A 94 -24.61 -14.87 -0.10
N SER A 95 -24.46 -15.82 0.82
CA SER A 95 -23.22 -16.01 1.60
C SER A 95 -22.18 -16.90 0.90
N LEU A 96 -22.54 -17.46 -0.25
CA LEU A 96 -21.62 -18.27 -1.04
C LEU A 96 -20.40 -17.44 -1.47
N GLY A 97 -19.19 -17.84 -1.06
CA GLY A 97 -17.94 -17.11 -1.35
C GLY A 97 -17.55 -16.05 -0.32
N SER A 98 -18.31 -15.90 0.79
CA SER A 98 -17.93 -14.96 1.86
C SER A 98 -16.61 -15.33 2.52
N GLU A 99 -16.25 -16.62 2.59
CA GLU A 99 -14.93 -17.07 3.07
C GLU A 99 -13.79 -16.62 2.18
N GLU A 100 -13.96 -16.71 0.85
CA GLU A 100 -12.97 -16.22 -0.11
C GLU A 100 -12.82 -14.69 0.01
N THR A 101 -13.94 -13.98 0.18
CA THR A 101 -13.93 -12.53 0.44
C THR A 101 -13.21 -12.20 1.74
N HIS A 102 -13.40 -13.00 2.80
CA HIS A 102 -12.70 -12.87 4.08
C HIS A 102 -11.17 -12.95 3.90
N GLU A 103 -10.67 -13.99 3.24
CA GLU A 103 -9.24 -14.17 2.99
C GLU A 103 -8.65 -13.00 2.15
N LYS A 104 -9.38 -12.57 1.13
CA LYS A 104 -8.98 -11.42 0.30
C LYS A 104 -8.92 -10.12 1.09
N LEU A 105 -9.92 -9.86 1.95
CA LEU A 105 -9.94 -8.68 2.82
C LEU A 105 -8.81 -8.70 3.84
N GLN A 106 -8.53 -9.84 4.48
CA GLN A 106 -7.39 -9.97 5.39
C GLN A 106 -6.06 -9.68 4.67
N GLY A 107 -5.88 -10.24 3.49
CA GLY A 107 -4.71 -9.97 2.65
C GLY A 107 -4.57 -8.49 2.30
N LEU A 108 -5.65 -7.85 1.87
CA LEU A 108 -5.70 -6.43 1.53
C LEU A 108 -5.35 -5.54 2.72
N ILE A 109 -5.96 -5.79 3.88
CA ILE A 109 -5.68 -5.05 5.14
C ILE A 109 -4.20 -5.19 5.52
N LYS A 110 -3.64 -6.39 5.41
CA LYS A 110 -2.22 -6.63 5.70
C LYS A 110 -1.30 -5.80 4.81
N ILE A 111 -1.56 -5.74 3.51
CA ILE A 111 -0.79 -4.92 2.56
C ILE A 111 -0.99 -3.43 2.84
N ALA A 112 -2.23 -2.99 3.03
CA ALA A 112 -2.57 -1.61 3.33
C ALA A 112 -1.86 -1.11 4.60
N LYS A 113 -1.84 -1.94 5.66
CA LYS A 113 -1.15 -1.67 6.93
C LYS A 113 0.37 -1.49 6.73
N VAL A 114 0.99 -2.27 5.85
CA VAL A 114 2.41 -2.14 5.53
C VAL A 114 2.66 -0.87 4.72
N MET A 115 1.83 -0.57 3.72
CA MET A 115 1.98 0.58 2.83
C MET A 115 1.76 1.93 3.53
N SER A 116 0.93 1.96 4.58
CA SER A 116 0.66 3.17 5.38
C SER A 116 1.71 3.46 6.45
N LYS A 117 2.60 2.51 6.75
CA LYS A 117 3.63 2.68 7.78
C LYS A 117 4.69 3.70 7.39
N LYS A 118 5.27 4.32 8.41
CA LYS A 118 6.49 5.11 8.31
C LYS A 118 7.69 4.28 8.77
N TYR A 119 8.81 4.45 8.07
CA TYR A 119 10.02 3.64 8.24
C TYR A 119 11.20 4.50 8.68
N ASP A 120 12.10 3.91 9.46
CA ASP A 120 13.35 4.56 9.88
C ASP A 120 14.36 4.62 8.74
N ALA A 121 14.32 3.64 7.83
CA ALA A 121 15.16 3.59 6.65
C ALA A 121 14.41 2.96 5.46
N VAL A 122 14.57 3.54 4.28
CA VAL A 122 14.04 3.01 3.01
C VAL A 122 15.17 2.89 2.02
N VAL A 123 15.38 1.70 1.48
CA VAL A 123 16.38 1.42 0.45
C VAL A 123 15.67 0.92 -0.80
N ILE A 124 15.93 1.54 -1.95
CA ILE A 124 15.23 1.22 -3.19
C ILE A 124 16.12 1.39 -4.41
N ASN A 125 15.93 0.51 -5.39
CA ASN A 125 16.33 0.71 -6.78
C ASN A 125 15.04 0.85 -7.61
N PRO A 126 14.56 2.08 -7.87
CA PRO A 126 13.30 2.30 -8.56
C PRO A 126 13.41 1.96 -10.05
N PRO A 127 12.30 1.65 -10.72
CA PRO A 127 12.29 1.50 -12.17
C PRO A 127 12.57 2.83 -12.86
N TYR A 128 13.27 2.76 -13.99
CA TYR A 128 13.55 3.91 -14.87
C TYR A 128 12.60 3.85 -16.04
N MET A 129 11.61 4.72 -16.06
CA MET A 129 10.60 4.79 -17.11
C MET A 129 10.15 6.23 -17.27
N GLY A 130 10.55 6.84 -18.36
CA GLY A 130 10.07 8.18 -18.72
C GLY A 130 8.56 8.18 -19.03
N ALA A 131 7.95 9.34 -18.95
CA ALA A 131 6.49 9.51 -19.15
C ALA A 131 5.97 8.90 -20.47
N SER A 132 6.78 8.86 -21.53
CA SER A 132 6.40 8.24 -22.81
C SER A 132 6.27 6.72 -22.77
N GLY A 133 6.84 6.07 -21.77
CA GLY A 133 6.74 4.62 -21.58
C GLY A 133 5.60 4.19 -20.65
N MET A 134 4.92 5.13 -20.01
CA MET A 134 3.85 4.85 -19.05
C MET A 134 2.49 4.77 -19.76
N ILE A 135 1.60 3.93 -19.23
CA ILE A 135 0.20 3.87 -19.67
C ILE A 135 -0.56 5.12 -19.21
N SER A 136 -1.66 5.45 -19.90
CA SER A 136 -2.42 6.68 -19.64
C SER A 136 -2.95 6.78 -18.21
N THR A 137 -3.47 5.68 -17.66
CA THR A 137 -3.98 5.61 -16.29
C THR A 137 -2.90 5.93 -15.25
N MET A 138 -1.69 5.39 -15.43
CA MET A 138 -0.53 5.69 -14.57
C MET A 138 -0.11 7.16 -14.69
N ILE A 139 -0.10 7.73 -15.91
CA ILE A 139 0.24 9.15 -16.12
C ILE A 139 -0.74 10.06 -15.38
N GLU A 140 -2.04 9.76 -15.44
CA GLU A 140 -3.07 10.55 -14.73
C GLU A 140 -2.91 10.43 -13.22
N PHE A 141 -2.71 9.22 -12.71
CA PHE A 141 -2.45 8.98 -11.29
C PHE A 141 -1.22 9.77 -10.80
N ILE A 142 -0.11 9.72 -11.55
CA ILE A 142 1.13 10.45 -11.21
C ILE A 142 0.91 11.96 -11.24
N LYS A 143 0.19 12.50 -12.22
CA LYS A 143 -0.12 13.93 -12.27
C LYS A 143 -0.92 14.40 -11.05
N GLN A 144 -1.84 13.58 -10.58
CA GLN A 144 -2.67 13.90 -9.42
C GLN A 144 -1.90 13.78 -8.09
N ASN A 145 -1.06 12.76 -7.94
CA ASN A 145 -0.46 12.41 -6.67
C ASN A 145 1.02 12.82 -6.54
N TYR A 146 1.76 12.94 -7.66
CA TYR A 146 3.21 13.15 -7.72
C TYR A 146 3.63 14.11 -8.83
N ASN A 147 2.90 15.20 -9.02
CA ASN A 147 3.08 16.10 -10.17
C ASN A 147 4.53 16.60 -10.35
N ASN A 148 5.27 16.82 -9.26
CA ASN A 148 6.65 17.27 -9.32
C ASN A 148 7.64 16.17 -9.75
N GLY A 149 7.24 14.91 -9.68
CA GLY A 149 8.00 13.73 -10.11
C GLY A 149 7.58 13.15 -11.47
N LYS A 150 6.64 13.76 -12.18
CA LYS A 150 5.98 13.17 -13.37
C LYS A 150 6.86 12.92 -14.59
N SER A 151 8.09 13.40 -14.60
CA SER A 151 8.99 13.27 -15.74
C SER A 151 9.53 11.86 -15.93
N ASP A 152 9.72 11.14 -14.84
CA ASP A 152 10.21 9.75 -14.84
C ASP A 152 9.73 9.01 -13.60
N LEU A 153 9.58 7.70 -13.71
CA LEU A 153 9.05 6.89 -12.60
C LEU A 153 10.01 6.86 -11.39
N PHE A 154 11.33 6.89 -11.61
CA PHE A 154 12.27 6.99 -10.48
C PHE A 154 12.04 8.26 -9.64
N SER A 155 11.67 9.37 -10.27
CA SER A 155 11.40 10.62 -9.55
C SER A 155 10.07 10.58 -8.78
N VAL A 156 9.08 9.82 -9.26
CA VAL A 156 7.88 9.49 -8.49
C VAL A 156 8.25 8.72 -7.23
N PHE A 157 9.12 7.71 -7.37
CA PHE A 157 9.59 6.93 -6.22
C PHE A 157 10.42 7.76 -5.22
N MET A 158 11.16 8.78 -5.65
CA MET A 158 11.83 9.70 -4.72
C MET A 158 10.81 10.38 -3.80
N LEU A 159 9.73 10.92 -4.37
CA LEU A 159 8.65 11.54 -3.60
C LEU A 159 7.90 10.51 -2.73
N LYS A 160 7.66 9.31 -3.25
CA LYS A 160 7.03 8.24 -2.47
C LYS A 160 7.87 7.85 -1.26
N VAL A 161 9.18 7.69 -1.43
CA VAL A 161 10.11 7.35 -0.33
C VAL A 161 10.12 8.43 0.73
N ALA A 162 10.15 9.73 0.34
CA ALA A 162 10.04 10.83 1.30
C ALA A 162 8.77 10.72 2.16
N ARG A 163 7.64 10.35 1.54
CA ARG A 163 6.38 10.12 2.26
C ARG A 163 6.38 8.86 3.16
N MET A 164 7.25 7.90 2.91
CA MET A 164 7.36 6.67 3.70
C MET A 164 8.28 6.82 4.91
N LEU A 165 9.10 7.86 4.98
CA LEU A 165 10.04 8.05 6.07
C LEU A 165 9.36 8.60 7.33
N LYS A 166 9.86 8.18 8.48
CA LYS A 166 9.67 8.88 9.74
C LYS A 166 10.46 10.20 9.74
N ASN A 167 10.15 11.09 10.67
CA ASN A 167 10.99 12.24 10.93
C ASN A 167 12.41 11.75 11.27
N ASN A 168 13.43 12.34 10.62
CA ASN A 168 14.83 11.93 10.72
C ASN A 168 15.13 10.51 10.18
N GLY A 169 14.28 9.94 9.33
CA GLY A 169 14.53 8.68 8.66
C GLY A 169 15.54 8.83 7.51
N TYR A 170 16.11 7.72 7.07
CA TYR A 170 17.13 7.68 6.03
C TYR A 170 16.59 7.05 4.74
N ALA A 171 16.90 7.66 3.60
CA ALA A 171 16.65 7.09 2.29
C ALA A 171 17.97 6.79 1.56
N SER A 172 18.04 5.61 0.93
CA SER A 172 19.11 5.27 -0.01
C SER A 172 18.50 4.80 -1.31
N MET A 173 18.82 5.48 -2.42
CA MET A 173 18.20 5.21 -3.71
C MET A 173 19.25 5.15 -4.82
N MET A 174 19.13 4.15 -5.71
CA MET A 174 19.83 4.20 -6.99
C MET A 174 18.97 5.02 -7.96
N THR A 175 19.47 6.17 -8.39
CA THR A 175 18.73 7.05 -9.31
C THR A 175 19.64 7.54 -10.44
N SER A 176 19.03 7.95 -11.56
CA SER A 176 19.76 8.69 -12.57
C SER A 176 20.22 10.03 -11.99
N TYR A 177 21.45 10.43 -12.23
CA TYR A 177 21.98 11.74 -11.80
C TYR A 177 21.36 12.93 -12.55
N THR A 178 20.59 12.68 -13.60
CA THR A 178 19.96 13.71 -14.46
C THR A 178 18.99 14.61 -13.68
N TRP A 179 18.36 14.12 -12.62
CA TRP A 179 17.46 14.94 -11.80
C TRP A 179 18.17 16.10 -11.11
N MET A 180 19.49 16.00 -10.90
CA MET A 180 20.27 17.04 -10.22
C MET A 180 20.42 18.33 -11.05
N TYR A 181 20.34 18.24 -12.39
CA TYR A 181 20.62 19.40 -13.26
C TYR A 181 19.58 19.67 -14.34
N LEU A 182 18.81 18.68 -14.82
CA LEU A 182 17.82 18.92 -15.85
C LEU A 182 16.67 19.80 -15.35
N THR A 183 16.24 20.73 -16.21
CA THR A 183 15.15 21.67 -15.90
C THR A 183 13.81 20.98 -15.63
N SER A 184 13.55 19.83 -16.29
CA SER A 184 12.34 19.03 -16.06
C SER A 184 12.17 18.56 -14.62
N PHE A 185 13.25 18.50 -13.83
CA PHE A 185 13.23 18.10 -12.42
C PHE A 185 13.37 19.27 -11.44
N SER A 186 13.27 20.53 -11.91
CA SER A 186 13.45 21.70 -11.03
C SER A 186 12.49 21.72 -9.85
N LYS A 187 11.22 21.38 -10.08
CA LYS A 187 10.19 21.30 -9.03
C LYS A 187 10.45 20.16 -8.05
N LEU A 188 10.93 19.01 -8.56
CA LEU A 188 11.33 17.89 -7.70
C LEU A 188 12.45 18.32 -6.75
N ARG A 189 13.50 19.00 -7.28
CA ARG A 189 14.60 19.48 -6.44
C ARG A 189 14.13 20.44 -5.35
N GLY A 190 13.21 21.36 -5.67
CA GLY A 190 12.60 22.23 -4.66
C GLY A 190 11.95 21.42 -3.53
N GLU A 191 11.08 20.48 -3.87
CA GLU A 191 10.37 19.63 -2.88
C GLU A 191 11.30 18.74 -2.05
N MET A 192 12.46 18.33 -2.58
CA MET A 192 13.42 17.47 -1.86
C MET A 192 14.39 18.24 -0.97
N LEU A 193 14.50 19.57 -1.12
CA LEU A 193 15.42 20.41 -0.34
C LEU A 193 14.72 21.23 0.75
N GLU A 194 13.39 21.26 0.75
CA GLU A 194 12.54 21.82 1.81
C GLU A 194 12.32 20.81 2.95
#